data_9fca0a30963ba636629f294ee55fa2e5
#
_entry.id   9fca0a30963ba636629f294ee55fa2e5
#
_cell.length_a   1.000
_cell.length_b   1.000
_cell.length_c   1.000
_cell.angle_alpha   90.00
_cell.angle_beta   90.00
_cell.angle_gamma   90.00
#
_symmetry.space_group_name_H-M   'P 1'
#
loop_
_entity.id
_entity.type
_entity.pdbx_description
1 polymer ?
#
loop_
_entity_poly.entity_id
_entity_poly.type
_entity_poly.pdbx_seq_one_letter_code
_entity_poly.pdbx_strand_id
1 'polypeptide(L)'
;ATVKGDVHDIGKNIVGVVLACNNFEVIDLGVMVPTQKILDTARAVGADIIGLSGLITPSLDEMHHVAREMKRQGMSQPLLIGGATTSRAHTALKIEPHYDQPVVWVKDASRAVGVAQNLVSVLERERFVAEIKADYADVRERHKDRGSGKRLVSLAQARGNRFDGDWASYQPPAPKKLGLTVFDNYPLGELRELIDWTPFFSTWELAGRYPAILDDAVVGAEARKLLVDANAMLDRIIAERWLTARGVIGLWPANSVGEEVEVYGGEASGLGTRDSEGAGTRDSGLGTRNHVGTSAYGRQPTSVAGASIAGDSRSGPSSPESRVSSPGLLASLSFLRQQADKPPGRPNLCLADFIAPKSSGKTDYIGAFAVTAGIGIEQHVAAFEAAHDDYSAIL
;
A
#
# COMPACT_ATOMS: atom_id res chain seq x y z
N ALA A 1 -11.70 13.09 6.10
CA ALA A 1 -10.48 13.04 5.25
C ALA A 1 -9.78 11.70 5.35
N THR A 2 -9.08 11.24 4.29
CA THR A 2 -7.99 10.28 4.51
C THR A 2 -6.75 11.02 5.02
N VAL A 3 -5.96 10.35 5.83
CA VAL A 3 -4.75 10.95 6.39
C VAL A 3 -3.65 11.08 5.35
N LYS A 4 -2.63 11.87 5.65
CA LYS A 4 -1.48 12.09 4.76
C LYS A 4 -0.88 10.76 4.28
N GLY A 5 -0.65 10.67 2.97
CA GLY A 5 -0.07 9.49 2.32
C GLY A 5 -1.07 8.37 1.99
N ASP A 6 -2.34 8.52 2.34
CA ASP A 6 -3.38 7.54 2.05
C ASP A 6 -4.32 8.05 0.95
N VAL A 7 -4.43 7.30 -0.15
CA VAL A 7 -5.25 7.65 -1.33
C VAL A 7 -6.59 6.92 -1.36
N HIS A 8 -6.87 6.05 -0.37
CA HIS A 8 -8.04 5.17 -0.39
C HIS A 8 -9.25 5.87 0.21
N ASP A 9 -10.14 6.36 -0.59
CA ASP A 9 -11.26 7.21 -0.19
C ASP A 9 -12.63 6.52 -0.17
N ILE A 10 -12.80 5.36 -0.78
CA ILE A 10 -14.11 4.69 -0.93
C ILE A 10 -14.83 4.56 0.43
N GLY A 11 -14.16 4.00 1.43
CA GLY A 11 -14.76 3.86 2.77
C GLY A 11 -15.13 5.20 3.41
N LYS A 12 -14.31 6.24 3.20
CA LYS A 12 -14.58 7.60 3.65
C LYS A 12 -15.83 8.18 2.94
N ASN A 13 -15.92 8.01 1.63
CA ASN A 13 -17.01 8.52 0.82
C ASN A 13 -18.33 7.86 1.23
N ILE A 14 -18.33 6.53 1.42
CA ILE A 14 -19.53 5.82 1.93
C ILE A 14 -19.97 6.36 3.29
N VAL A 15 -19.06 6.56 4.23
CA VAL A 15 -19.37 7.16 5.55
C VAL A 15 -19.92 8.56 5.37
N GLY A 16 -19.33 9.38 4.49
CA GLY A 16 -19.81 10.73 4.19
C GLY A 16 -21.24 10.75 3.68
N VAL A 17 -21.56 9.92 2.68
CA VAL A 17 -22.93 9.81 2.14
C VAL A 17 -23.92 9.34 3.21
N VAL A 18 -23.57 8.31 3.99
CA VAL A 18 -24.46 7.80 5.05
C VAL A 18 -24.72 8.85 6.13
N LEU A 19 -23.71 9.63 6.53
CA LEU A 19 -23.89 10.74 7.47
C LEU A 19 -24.75 11.86 6.86
N ALA A 20 -24.51 12.26 5.62
CA ALA A 20 -25.29 13.28 4.93
C ALA A 20 -26.78 12.88 4.81
N CYS A 21 -27.07 11.61 4.50
CA CYS A 21 -28.45 11.08 4.51
C CYS A 21 -29.12 11.10 5.89
N ASN A 22 -28.34 11.28 6.97
CA ASN A 22 -28.84 11.34 8.35
C ASN A 22 -28.70 12.75 8.96
N ASN A 23 -28.83 13.78 8.14
CA ASN A 23 -28.85 15.20 8.52
C ASN A 23 -27.54 15.72 9.14
N PHE A 24 -26.40 15.15 8.81
CA PHE A 24 -25.08 15.73 9.11
C PHE A 24 -24.61 16.54 7.91
N GLU A 25 -24.09 17.72 8.15
CA GLU A 25 -23.30 18.45 7.16
C GLU A 25 -21.90 17.84 7.10
N VAL A 26 -21.52 17.28 5.95
CA VAL A 26 -20.24 16.59 5.76
C VAL A 26 -19.32 17.46 4.91
N ILE A 27 -18.18 17.84 5.48
CA ILE A 27 -17.14 18.59 4.78
C ILE A 27 -16.03 17.64 4.44
N ASP A 28 -16.00 17.16 3.20
CA ASP A 28 -14.97 16.25 2.73
C ASP A 28 -13.72 17.01 2.27
N LEU A 29 -12.59 16.69 2.87
CA LEU A 29 -11.30 17.29 2.52
C LEU A 29 -10.52 16.48 1.47
N GLY A 30 -11.05 15.33 1.03
CA GLY A 30 -10.43 14.44 0.07
C GLY A 30 -9.38 13.51 0.69
N VAL A 31 -8.37 13.20 -0.13
CA VAL A 31 -7.32 12.21 0.18
C VAL A 31 -5.97 12.86 0.49
N MET A 32 -5.08 12.09 1.14
CA MET A 32 -3.70 12.51 1.48
C MET A 32 -3.63 13.86 2.21
N VAL A 33 -4.60 14.14 3.07
CA VAL A 33 -4.76 15.47 3.67
C VAL A 33 -3.73 15.68 4.78
N PRO A 34 -2.91 16.73 4.72
CA PRO A 34 -1.98 17.06 5.79
C PRO A 34 -2.71 17.36 7.10
N THR A 35 -2.18 16.91 8.23
CA THR A 35 -2.72 17.13 9.57
C THR A 35 -3.14 18.59 9.81
N GLN A 36 -2.27 19.54 9.50
CA GLN A 36 -2.57 20.95 9.76
C GLN A 36 -3.79 21.44 8.96
N LYS A 37 -3.96 20.99 7.71
CA LYS A 37 -5.13 21.34 6.89
C LYS A 37 -6.42 20.80 7.51
N ILE A 38 -6.40 19.57 8.04
CA ILE A 38 -7.56 18.98 8.74
C ILE A 38 -7.95 19.87 9.93
N LEU A 39 -6.98 20.22 10.77
CA LEU A 39 -7.24 20.96 12.00
C LEU A 39 -7.68 22.41 11.73
N ASP A 40 -7.04 23.08 10.78
CA ASP A 40 -7.38 24.46 10.40
C ASP A 40 -8.78 24.53 9.79
N THR A 41 -9.14 23.59 8.92
CA THR A 41 -10.49 23.52 8.35
C THR A 41 -11.52 23.24 9.44
N ALA A 42 -11.29 22.27 10.32
CA ALA A 42 -12.21 21.95 11.41
C ALA A 42 -12.52 23.18 12.30
N ARG A 43 -11.51 24.02 12.56
CA ARG A 43 -11.70 25.30 13.29
C ARG A 43 -12.45 26.34 12.47
N ALA A 44 -12.08 26.50 11.21
CA ALA A 44 -12.66 27.52 10.34
C ALA A 44 -14.18 27.32 10.13
N VAL A 45 -14.61 26.06 10.03
CA VAL A 45 -16.01 25.70 9.84
C VAL A 45 -16.75 25.44 11.15
N GLY A 46 -16.05 25.40 12.30
CA GLY A 46 -16.66 25.06 13.59
C GLY A 46 -17.15 23.62 13.67
N ALA A 47 -16.40 22.68 13.11
CA ALA A 47 -16.81 21.28 13.04
C ALA A 47 -17.08 20.69 14.44
N ASP A 48 -18.15 19.92 14.59
CA ASP A 48 -18.51 19.22 15.82
C ASP A 48 -17.70 17.92 16.00
N ILE A 49 -17.31 17.29 14.91
CA ILE A 49 -16.61 16.01 14.89
C ILE A 49 -15.53 16.05 13.78
N ILE A 50 -14.40 15.38 14.02
CA ILE A 50 -13.37 15.15 13.00
C ILE A 50 -13.32 13.65 12.70
N GLY A 51 -13.41 13.27 11.41
CA GLY A 51 -13.32 11.88 10.95
C GLY A 51 -12.04 11.62 10.14
N LEU A 52 -11.33 10.56 10.50
CA LEU A 52 -10.13 10.09 9.79
C LEU A 52 -10.36 8.69 9.23
N SER A 53 -9.94 8.48 8.00
CA SER A 53 -9.92 7.18 7.34
C SER A 53 -8.51 6.80 6.90
N GLY A 54 -8.21 5.50 6.89
CA GLY A 54 -6.94 4.97 6.41
C GLY A 54 -7.00 3.49 6.09
N LEU A 55 -6.36 3.09 4.99
CA LEU A 55 -6.32 1.72 4.52
C LEU A 55 -4.94 1.07 4.64
N ILE A 56 -3.88 1.84 4.65
CA ILE A 56 -2.51 1.33 4.70
C ILE A 56 -1.89 1.45 6.09
N THR A 57 -0.92 0.61 6.40
CA THR A 57 -0.29 0.61 7.73
C THR A 57 0.29 1.96 8.15
N PRO A 58 0.96 2.75 7.28
CA PRO A 58 1.44 4.08 7.64
C PRO A 58 0.35 5.07 8.08
N SER A 59 -0.90 4.88 7.62
CA SER A 59 -2.03 5.73 8.02
C SER A 59 -2.32 5.67 9.52
N LEU A 60 -1.99 4.56 10.17
CA LEU A 60 -2.14 4.40 11.62
C LEU A 60 -1.24 5.36 12.42
N ASP A 61 -0.02 5.57 11.94
CA ASP A 61 0.93 6.51 12.58
C ASP A 61 0.50 7.96 12.33
N GLU A 62 -0.04 8.27 11.15
CA GLU A 62 -0.58 9.59 10.84
C GLU A 62 -1.82 9.91 11.69
N MET A 63 -2.73 8.95 11.92
CA MET A 63 -3.88 9.12 12.83
C MET A 63 -3.43 9.40 14.26
N HIS A 64 -2.39 8.70 14.73
CA HIS A 64 -1.77 8.99 16.02
C HIS A 64 -1.18 10.40 16.07
N HIS A 65 -0.50 10.83 14.99
CA HIS A 65 0.03 12.19 14.87
C HIS A 65 -1.08 13.25 14.93
N VAL A 66 -2.20 13.05 14.21
CA VAL A 66 -3.36 13.95 14.26
C VAL A 66 -3.90 14.08 15.68
N ALA A 67 -4.09 12.99 16.41
CA ALA A 67 -4.58 13.00 17.80
C ALA A 67 -3.67 13.82 18.73
N ARG A 68 -2.34 13.63 18.60
CA ARG A 68 -1.36 14.43 19.37
C ARG A 68 -1.40 15.91 19.03
N GLU A 69 -1.53 16.26 17.75
CA GLU A 69 -1.62 17.64 17.32
C GLU A 69 -2.92 18.29 17.77
N MET A 70 -4.06 17.57 17.75
CA MET A 70 -5.33 18.03 18.32
C MET A 70 -5.17 18.37 19.82
N LYS A 71 -4.51 17.51 20.58
CA LYS A 71 -4.20 17.75 22.00
C LYS A 71 -3.29 18.96 22.17
N ARG A 72 -2.18 19.03 21.43
CA ARG A 72 -1.22 20.13 21.50
C ARG A 72 -1.86 21.49 21.19
N GLN A 73 -2.84 21.49 20.29
CA GLN A 73 -3.53 22.71 19.86
C GLN A 73 -4.81 22.99 20.69
N GLY A 74 -5.08 22.23 21.77
CA GLY A 74 -6.20 22.47 22.67
C GLY A 74 -7.58 22.29 22.02
N MET A 75 -7.70 21.39 21.05
CA MET A 75 -8.97 21.13 20.36
C MET A 75 -9.93 20.35 21.27
N SER A 76 -11.24 20.52 21.05
CA SER A 76 -12.30 19.89 21.85
C SER A 76 -13.19 18.91 21.06
N GLN A 77 -12.99 18.81 19.76
CA GLN A 77 -13.80 17.96 18.87
C GLN A 77 -13.51 16.48 19.15
N PRO A 78 -14.56 15.64 19.21
CA PRO A 78 -14.37 14.19 19.13
C PRO A 78 -13.68 13.76 17.84
N LEU A 79 -12.93 12.65 17.92
CA LEU A 79 -12.21 12.09 16.78
C LEU A 79 -12.79 10.71 16.43
N LEU A 80 -13.29 10.55 15.20
CA LEU A 80 -13.69 9.25 14.65
C LEU A 80 -12.51 8.63 13.88
N ILE A 81 -12.27 7.34 14.12
CA ILE A 81 -11.23 6.55 13.47
C ILE A 81 -11.89 5.42 12.69
N GLY A 82 -11.72 5.44 11.37
CA GLY A 82 -12.24 4.43 10.45
C GLY A 82 -11.23 3.96 9.42
N GLY A 83 -11.66 3.01 8.58
CA GLY A 83 -10.85 2.41 7.52
C GLY A 83 -10.36 1.00 7.86
N ALA A 84 -10.11 0.21 6.81
CA ALA A 84 -9.94 -1.24 6.91
C ALA A 84 -8.73 -1.71 7.73
N THR A 85 -7.67 -0.91 7.84
CA THR A 85 -6.51 -1.24 8.69
C THR A 85 -6.68 -0.84 10.15
N THR A 86 -7.71 -0.03 10.44
CA THR A 86 -7.97 0.42 11.81
C THR A 86 -8.62 -0.69 12.63
N SER A 87 -8.45 -0.63 13.92
CA SER A 87 -9.11 -1.56 14.84
C SER A 87 -9.36 -0.92 16.19
N ARG A 88 -10.36 -1.44 16.91
CA ARG A 88 -10.64 -1.04 18.29
C ARG A 88 -9.39 -1.14 19.18
N ALA A 89 -8.64 -2.22 19.04
CA ALA A 89 -7.42 -2.43 19.84
C ALA A 89 -6.35 -1.38 19.53
N HIS A 90 -6.10 -1.09 18.25
CA HIS A 90 -5.14 -0.05 17.86
C HIS A 90 -5.58 1.33 18.35
N THR A 91 -6.84 1.68 18.16
CA THR A 91 -7.38 2.96 18.63
C THR A 91 -7.24 3.12 20.15
N ALA A 92 -7.63 2.07 20.91
CA ALA A 92 -7.54 2.08 22.37
C ALA A 92 -6.10 2.14 22.93
N LEU A 93 -5.12 1.52 22.20
CA LEU A 93 -3.74 1.40 22.67
C LEU A 93 -2.84 2.51 22.18
N LYS A 94 -3.08 3.06 20.99
CA LYS A 94 -2.14 3.92 20.29
C LYS A 94 -2.67 5.31 19.96
N ILE A 95 -3.97 5.52 19.82
CA ILE A 95 -4.53 6.81 19.42
C ILE A 95 -5.17 7.52 20.62
N GLU A 96 -6.16 6.88 21.27
CA GLU A 96 -6.93 7.49 22.36
C GLU A 96 -6.06 8.00 23.53
N PRO A 97 -4.99 7.32 23.98
CA PRO A 97 -4.17 7.84 25.07
C PRO A 97 -3.47 9.17 24.77
N HIS A 98 -3.44 9.59 23.53
CA HIS A 98 -2.77 10.82 23.08
C HIS A 98 -3.70 12.01 22.84
N TYR A 99 -5.01 11.84 23.14
CA TYR A 99 -5.99 12.91 23.03
C TYR A 99 -6.97 12.88 24.20
N ASP A 100 -7.27 14.03 24.78
CA ASP A 100 -8.06 14.11 26.02
C ASP A 100 -9.58 14.07 25.74
N GLN A 101 -9.99 14.34 24.51
CA GLN A 101 -11.39 14.27 24.09
C GLN A 101 -11.74 12.88 23.53
N PRO A 102 -13.01 12.59 23.31
CA PRO A 102 -13.43 11.28 22.83
C PRO A 102 -12.76 10.89 21.51
N VAL A 103 -12.16 9.70 21.46
CA VAL A 103 -11.65 9.04 20.25
C VAL A 103 -12.43 7.75 20.07
N VAL A 104 -13.16 7.61 18.97
CA VAL A 104 -14.05 6.48 18.78
C VAL A 104 -13.69 5.73 17.49
N TRP A 105 -13.41 4.45 17.63
CA TRP A 105 -13.26 3.57 16.48
C TRP A 105 -14.63 3.20 15.91
N VAL A 106 -14.81 3.46 14.62
CA VAL A 106 -16.02 3.14 13.86
C VAL A 106 -15.71 1.96 12.97
N LYS A 107 -16.39 0.84 13.21
CA LYS A 107 -16.11 -0.42 12.52
C LYS A 107 -16.48 -0.36 11.05
N ASP A 108 -17.62 0.24 10.76
CA ASP A 108 -18.24 0.30 9.43
C ASP A 108 -19.15 1.54 9.29
N ALA A 109 -19.52 1.87 8.07
CA ALA A 109 -20.33 3.05 7.77
C ALA A 109 -21.71 3.01 8.43
N SER A 110 -22.32 1.84 8.57
CA SER A 110 -23.65 1.70 9.20
C SER A 110 -23.66 2.12 10.66
N ARG A 111 -22.51 2.01 11.35
CA ARG A 111 -22.35 2.42 12.75
C ARG A 111 -21.96 3.89 12.92
N ALA A 112 -21.49 4.52 11.85
CA ALA A 112 -21.04 5.91 11.90
C ALA A 112 -22.13 6.87 12.38
N VAL A 113 -23.35 6.69 11.90
CA VAL A 113 -24.49 7.53 12.26
C VAL A 113 -24.79 7.49 13.76
N GLY A 114 -24.96 6.28 14.32
CA GLY A 114 -25.25 6.13 15.74
C GLY A 114 -24.12 6.67 16.64
N VAL A 115 -22.87 6.49 16.24
CA VAL A 115 -21.71 7.06 16.96
C VAL A 115 -21.72 8.58 16.88
N ALA A 116 -21.92 9.16 15.70
CA ALA A 116 -21.97 10.61 15.52
C ALA A 116 -23.14 11.24 16.31
N GLN A 117 -24.34 10.65 16.23
CA GLN A 117 -25.51 11.10 16.99
C GLN A 117 -25.27 11.12 18.49
N ASN A 118 -24.68 10.05 19.03
CA ASN A 118 -24.34 9.99 20.47
C ASN A 118 -23.30 11.04 20.87
N LEU A 119 -22.33 11.33 20.00
CA LEU A 119 -21.28 12.32 20.28
C LEU A 119 -21.76 13.77 20.25
N VAL A 120 -22.77 14.10 19.43
CA VAL A 120 -23.36 15.45 19.38
C VAL A 120 -24.55 15.62 20.34
N SER A 121 -25.10 14.54 20.84
CA SER A 121 -26.25 14.57 21.77
C SER A 121 -25.86 15.14 23.13
N VAL A 122 -26.57 16.17 23.57
CA VAL A 122 -26.37 16.75 24.91
C VAL A 122 -26.71 15.74 26.02
N LEU A 123 -27.65 14.82 25.78
CA LEU A 123 -28.16 13.89 26.79
C LEU A 123 -27.34 12.58 26.83
N GLU A 124 -26.89 12.09 25.68
CA GLU A 124 -26.30 10.76 25.56
C GLU A 124 -24.76 10.78 25.58
N ARG A 125 -24.15 11.92 25.26
CA ARG A 125 -22.70 12.04 25.08
C ARG A 125 -21.90 11.54 26.27
N GLU A 126 -22.24 11.98 27.47
CA GLU A 126 -21.46 11.63 28.66
C GLU A 126 -21.48 10.12 28.94
N ARG A 127 -22.67 9.51 28.85
CA ARG A 127 -22.87 8.08 29.01
C ARG A 127 -22.10 7.29 27.96
N PHE A 128 -22.28 7.66 26.68
CA PHE A 128 -21.62 7.00 25.57
C PHE A 128 -20.10 7.08 25.65
N VAL A 129 -19.56 8.26 25.99
CA VAL A 129 -18.11 8.44 26.16
C VAL A 129 -17.58 7.62 27.33
N ALA A 130 -18.32 7.52 28.45
CA ALA A 130 -17.93 6.69 29.58
C ALA A 130 -17.90 5.20 29.21
N GLU A 131 -18.86 4.71 28.43
CA GLU A 131 -18.92 3.34 27.93
C GLU A 131 -17.70 3.04 27.03
N ILE A 132 -17.36 3.93 26.08
CA ILE A 132 -16.20 3.77 25.20
C ILE A 132 -14.89 3.77 26.00
N LYS A 133 -14.75 4.67 26.98
CA LYS A 133 -13.54 4.72 27.84
C LYS A 133 -13.38 3.45 28.68
N ALA A 134 -14.47 2.92 29.22
CA ALA A 134 -14.47 1.67 29.97
C ALA A 134 -14.07 0.48 29.06
N ASP A 135 -14.65 0.39 27.87
CA ASP A 135 -14.30 -0.63 26.88
C ASP A 135 -12.82 -0.55 26.49
N TYR A 136 -12.29 0.66 26.25
CA TYR A 136 -10.87 0.82 25.93
C TYR A 136 -9.93 0.52 27.10
N ALA A 137 -10.36 0.79 28.33
CA ALA A 137 -9.61 0.38 29.52
C ALA A 137 -9.50 -1.14 29.63
N ASP A 138 -10.59 -1.86 29.37
CA ASP A 138 -10.60 -3.32 29.31
C ASP A 138 -9.73 -3.88 28.18
N VAL A 139 -9.78 -3.26 27.00
CA VAL A 139 -8.86 -3.60 25.90
C VAL A 139 -7.40 -3.41 26.31
N ARG A 140 -7.06 -2.30 26.96
CA ARG A 140 -5.70 -2.05 27.46
C ARG A 140 -5.26 -3.07 28.51
N GLU A 141 -6.13 -3.43 29.43
CA GLU A 141 -5.82 -4.44 30.46
C GLU A 141 -5.52 -5.80 29.85
N ARG A 142 -6.39 -6.27 28.95
CA ARG A 142 -6.17 -7.55 28.21
C ARG A 142 -4.90 -7.55 27.36
N HIS A 143 -4.40 -6.39 26.97
CA HIS A 143 -3.17 -6.27 26.14
C HIS A 143 -1.92 -6.03 26.97
N LYS A 144 -2.01 -5.65 28.26
CA LYS A 144 -0.86 -5.58 29.16
C LYS A 144 -0.14 -6.93 29.26
N ASP A 145 -0.90 -8.02 29.41
CA ASP A 145 -0.35 -9.37 29.48
C ASP A 145 0.18 -9.89 28.12
N ARG A 146 -0.36 -9.37 27.01
CA ARG A 146 0.14 -9.68 25.67
C ARG A 146 1.32 -8.79 25.26
N GLY A 147 1.54 -7.71 25.96
CA GLY A 147 2.60 -6.71 25.74
C GLY A 147 3.96 -7.07 26.33
N SER A 148 4.13 -8.26 26.95
CA SER A 148 5.46 -8.87 27.07
C SER A 148 5.93 -9.15 25.66
N GLY A 149 6.64 -8.16 25.09
CA GLY A 149 7.02 -8.09 23.69
C GLY A 149 7.51 -9.44 23.22
N LYS A 150 7.15 -9.80 21.99
CA LYS A 150 7.74 -10.99 21.34
C LYS A 150 9.21 -10.98 21.67
N ARG A 151 9.66 -11.94 22.49
CA ARG A 151 11.06 -12.03 22.87
C ARG A 151 11.87 -12.06 21.59
N LEU A 152 12.72 -11.07 21.42
CA LEU A 152 13.58 -10.99 20.25
C LEU A 152 14.88 -11.70 20.52
N VAL A 153 15.38 -12.40 19.56
CA VAL A 153 16.72 -12.98 19.54
C VAL A 153 17.69 -12.04 18.82
N SER A 154 18.97 -12.17 19.11
CA SER A 154 19.98 -11.42 18.35
C SER A 154 19.97 -11.81 16.87
N LEU A 155 20.43 -10.90 16.00
CA LEU A 155 20.52 -11.21 14.57
C LEU A 155 21.43 -12.44 14.30
N ALA A 156 22.49 -12.61 15.07
CA ALA A 156 23.35 -13.79 14.97
C ALA A 156 22.61 -15.10 15.28
N GLN A 157 21.79 -15.10 16.35
CA GLN A 157 20.94 -16.25 16.67
C GLN A 157 19.88 -16.50 15.60
N ALA A 158 19.24 -15.44 15.09
CA ALA A 158 18.26 -15.54 14.01
C ALA A 158 18.89 -16.11 12.71
N ARG A 159 20.13 -15.71 12.38
CA ARG A 159 20.90 -16.27 11.26
C ARG A 159 21.25 -17.74 11.46
N GLY A 160 21.58 -18.13 12.69
CA GLY A 160 21.81 -19.54 13.04
C GLY A 160 20.56 -20.42 12.92
N ASN A 161 19.37 -19.82 13.06
CA ASN A 161 18.07 -20.48 12.89
C ASN A 161 17.36 -20.05 11.60
N ARG A 162 18.11 -19.80 10.53
CA ARG A 162 17.54 -19.45 9.22
C ARG A 162 16.84 -20.66 8.58
N PHE A 163 15.98 -20.37 7.61
CA PHE A 163 15.52 -21.40 6.70
C PHE A 163 16.69 -21.83 5.79
N ASP A 164 16.92 -23.13 5.69
CA ASP A 164 17.92 -23.71 4.81
C ASP A 164 17.20 -24.64 3.83
N GLY A 165 17.04 -24.16 2.60
CA GLY A 165 16.40 -24.92 1.52
C GLY A 165 17.30 -26.07 1.05
N ASP A 166 16.71 -27.16 0.58
CA ASP A 166 17.45 -28.26 -0.06
C ASP A 166 17.92 -27.87 -1.47
N TRP A 167 18.88 -26.98 -1.51
CA TRP A 167 19.46 -26.51 -2.77
C TRP A 167 20.29 -27.57 -3.49
N ALA A 168 20.60 -28.71 -2.86
CA ALA A 168 21.29 -29.81 -3.52
C ALA A 168 20.35 -30.51 -4.51
N SER A 169 19.14 -30.83 -4.09
CA SER A 169 18.15 -31.54 -4.92
C SER A 169 17.26 -30.59 -5.75
N TYR A 170 16.98 -29.37 -5.27
CA TYR A 170 16.09 -28.43 -5.95
C TYR A 170 16.80 -27.75 -7.11
N GLN A 171 16.14 -27.74 -8.28
CA GLN A 171 16.58 -26.98 -9.45
C GLN A 171 15.57 -25.85 -9.71
N PRO A 172 15.99 -24.58 -9.58
CA PRO A 172 15.11 -23.44 -9.89
C PRO A 172 14.61 -23.50 -11.34
N PRO A 173 13.29 -23.30 -11.58
CA PRO A 173 12.76 -23.29 -12.93
C PRO A 173 13.18 -22.02 -13.66
N ALA A 174 13.77 -22.19 -14.85
CA ALA A 174 14.16 -21.05 -15.69
C ALA A 174 12.94 -20.42 -16.37
N PRO A 175 12.76 -19.09 -16.29
CA PRO A 175 11.73 -18.39 -17.03
C PRO A 175 11.92 -18.55 -18.56
N LYS A 176 10.81 -18.69 -19.29
CA LYS A 176 10.84 -18.78 -20.77
C LYS A 176 11.36 -17.51 -21.43
N LYS A 177 11.19 -16.36 -20.79
CA LYS A 177 11.62 -15.05 -21.30
C LYS A 177 12.18 -14.23 -20.14
N LEU A 178 13.43 -13.84 -20.25
CA LEU A 178 14.11 -12.93 -19.33
C LEU A 178 13.99 -11.47 -19.82
N GLY A 179 14.29 -10.53 -18.91
CA GLY A 179 14.19 -9.09 -19.17
C GLY A 179 12.77 -8.56 -19.09
N LEU A 180 12.53 -7.40 -19.69
CA LEU A 180 11.26 -6.68 -19.61
C LEU A 180 10.26 -7.14 -20.68
N THR A 181 9.00 -7.21 -20.28
CA THR A 181 7.85 -7.33 -21.18
C THR A 181 6.88 -6.19 -20.85
N VAL A 182 6.57 -5.37 -21.85
CA VAL A 182 5.70 -4.19 -21.70
C VAL A 182 4.36 -4.47 -22.36
N PHE A 183 3.29 -4.10 -21.70
CA PHE A 183 1.91 -4.14 -22.19
C PHE A 183 1.37 -2.70 -22.13
N ASP A 184 1.23 -2.04 -23.28
CA ASP A 184 0.81 -0.63 -23.31
C ASP A 184 -0.70 -0.44 -23.25
N ASN A 185 -1.48 -1.40 -23.75
CA ASN A 185 -2.93 -1.38 -23.72
C ASN A 185 -3.44 -2.82 -23.68
N TYR A 186 -3.46 -3.38 -22.46
CA TYR A 186 -3.93 -4.76 -22.28
C TYR A 186 -5.45 -4.84 -22.41
N PRO A 187 -6.02 -5.84 -23.10
CA PRO A 187 -7.46 -5.95 -23.31
C PRO A 187 -8.21 -6.07 -21.98
N LEU A 188 -9.07 -5.08 -21.66
CA LEU A 188 -9.86 -5.08 -20.43
C LEU A 188 -10.80 -6.29 -20.32
N GLY A 189 -11.31 -6.78 -21.45
CA GLY A 189 -12.14 -7.98 -21.49
C GLY A 189 -11.46 -9.23 -20.97
N GLU A 190 -10.15 -9.38 -21.23
CA GLU A 190 -9.36 -10.49 -20.68
C GLU A 190 -9.12 -10.32 -19.18
N LEU A 191 -8.90 -9.08 -18.70
CA LEU A 191 -8.72 -8.80 -17.27
C LEU A 191 -9.98 -9.06 -16.47
N ARG A 192 -11.16 -8.79 -17.06
CA ARG A 192 -12.46 -9.04 -16.43
C ARG A 192 -12.62 -10.46 -15.93
N GLU A 193 -12.18 -11.45 -16.72
CA GLU A 193 -12.29 -12.87 -16.36
C GLU A 193 -11.39 -13.26 -15.18
N LEU A 194 -10.43 -12.40 -14.82
CA LEU A 194 -9.45 -12.64 -13.77
C LEU A 194 -9.71 -11.80 -12.49
N ILE A 195 -10.81 -11.07 -12.43
CA ILE A 195 -11.14 -10.22 -11.27
C ILE A 195 -11.39 -11.10 -10.03
N ASP A 196 -10.64 -10.85 -8.96
CA ASP A 196 -11.00 -11.33 -7.62
C ASP A 196 -12.08 -10.41 -7.02
N TRP A 197 -13.31 -10.89 -7.00
CA TRP A 197 -14.45 -10.16 -6.48
C TRP A 197 -14.49 -10.06 -4.95
N THR A 198 -13.70 -10.84 -4.22
CA THR A 198 -13.71 -10.80 -2.75
C THR A 198 -13.31 -9.44 -2.17
N PRO A 199 -12.23 -8.78 -2.65
CA PRO A 199 -11.91 -7.42 -2.22
C PRO A 199 -12.99 -6.39 -2.58
N PHE A 200 -13.63 -6.55 -3.75
CA PHE A 200 -14.73 -5.68 -4.16
C PHE A 200 -15.89 -5.71 -3.14
N PHE A 201 -16.39 -6.90 -2.78
CA PHE A 201 -17.43 -7.02 -1.76
C PHE A 201 -16.98 -6.51 -0.40
N SER A 202 -15.73 -6.74 -0.03
CA SER A 202 -15.17 -6.23 1.23
C SER A 202 -15.14 -4.71 1.28
N THR A 203 -14.90 -4.03 0.15
CA THR A 203 -14.94 -2.56 0.04
C THR A 203 -16.35 -2.02 0.25
N TRP A 204 -17.37 -2.75 -0.23
CA TRP A 204 -18.78 -2.44 0.01
C TRP A 204 -19.29 -2.96 1.37
N GLU A 205 -18.38 -3.36 2.26
CA GLU A 205 -18.65 -3.84 3.62
C GLU A 205 -19.53 -5.11 3.69
N LEU A 206 -19.61 -5.86 2.60
CA LEU A 206 -20.27 -7.14 2.55
C LEU A 206 -19.31 -8.25 2.99
N ALA A 207 -19.58 -8.86 4.14
CA ALA A 207 -18.73 -9.89 4.73
C ALA A 207 -18.94 -11.24 4.04
N GLY A 208 -17.91 -11.78 3.38
CA GLY A 208 -17.95 -13.08 2.75
C GLY A 208 -16.89 -13.24 1.66
N ARG A 209 -16.71 -14.45 1.17
CA ARG A 209 -15.80 -14.73 0.05
C ARG A 209 -16.60 -15.06 -1.20
N TYR A 210 -16.21 -14.49 -2.32
CA TYR A 210 -16.76 -14.86 -3.61
C TYR A 210 -16.30 -16.27 -4.01
N PRO A 211 -17.17 -17.13 -4.60
CA PRO A 211 -18.58 -16.88 -4.93
C PRO A 211 -19.57 -17.16 -3.79
N ALA A 212 -19.14 -17.77 -2.68
CA ALA A 212 -20.03 -18.22 -1.60
C ALA A 212 -20.86 -17.09 -0.97
N ILE A 213 -20.38 -15.85 -1.01
CA ILE A 213 -21.10 -14.67 -0.52
C ILE A 213 -22.47 -14.48 -1.20
N LEU A 214 -22.61 -14.92 -2.44
CA LEU A 214 -23.84 -14.79 -3.21
C LEU A 214 -25.00 -15.64 -2.65
N ASP A 215 -24.68 -16.70 -1.91
CA ASP A 215 -25.64 -17.62 -1.29
C ASP A 215 -25.80 -17.36 0.21
N ASP A 216 -25.16 -16.31 0.74
CA ASP A 216 -25.28 -15.95 2.15
C ASP A 216 -26.71 -15.53 2.48
N ALA A 217 -27.23 -16.00 3.62
CA ALA A 217 -28.61 -15.75 4.04
C ALA A 217 -28.91 -14.30 4.40
N VAL A 218 -27.89 -13.52 4.77
CA VAL A 218 -28.03 -12.12 5.24
C VAL A 218 -27.67 -11.16 4.12
N VAL A 219 -26.49 -11.30 3.53
CA VAL A 219 -25.94 -10.35 2.56
C VAL A 219 -26.04 -10.79 1.11
N GLY A 220 -26.43 -12.04 0.84
CA GLY A 220 -26.36 -12.62 -0.50
C GLY A 220 -27.28 -11.93 -1.52
N ALA A 221 -28.44 -11.44 -1.12
CA ALA A 221 -29.34 -10.68 -2.01
C ALA A 221 -28.69 -9.38 -2.49
N GLU A 222 -28.07 -8.64 -1.56
CA GLU A 222 -27.40 -7.39 -1.88
C GLU A 222 -26.11 -7.61 -2.66
N ALA A 223 -25.35 -8.68 -2.32
CA ALA A 223 -24.15 -9.06 -3.05
C ALA A 223 -24.46 -9.41 -4.52
N ARG A 224 -25.56 -10.14 -4.80
CA ARG A 224 -25.97 -10.43 -6.18
C ARG A 224 -26.34 -9.17 -6.95
N LYS A 225 -27.10 -8.26 -6.33
CA LYS A 225 -27.48 -6.98 -6.96
C LYS A 225 -26.23 -6.17 -7.30
N LEU A 226 -25.35 -5.99 -6.33
CA LEU A 226 -24.10 -5.24 -6.52
C LEU A 226 -23.21 -5.85 -7.60
N LEU A 227 -23.13 -7.19 -7.69
CA LEU A 227 -22.39 -7.88 -8.75
C LEU A 227 -22.99 -7.63 -10.14
N VAL A 228 -24.31 -7.58 -10.25
CA VAL A 228 -25.00 -7.27 -11.51
C VAL A 228 -24.67 -5.84 -11.93
N ASP A 229 -24.77 -4.89 -11.03
CA ASP A 229 -24.49 -3.47 -11.31
C ASP A 229 -23.01 -3.29 -11.70
N ALA A 230 -22.08 -3.91 -10.98
CA ALA A 230 -20.66 -3.88 -11.30
C ALA A 230 -20.34 -4.49 -12.67
N ASN A 231 -20.98 -5.60 -13.03
CA ASN A 231 -20.79 -6.20 -14.35
C ASN A 231 -21.37 -5.32 -15.46
N ALA A 232 -22.51 -4.69 -15.24
CA ALA A 232 -23.09 -3.73 -16.20
C ALA A 232 -22.18 -2.50 -16.40
N MET A 233 -21.56 -2.01 -15.33
CA MET A 233 -20.57 -0.94 -15.40
C MET A 233 -19.32 -1.39 -16.18
N LEU A 234 -18.80 -2.59 -15.91
CA LEU A 234 -17.68 -3.15 -16.65
C LEU A 234 -17.99 -3.33 -18.16
N ASP A 235 -19.20 -3.74 -18.49
CA ASP A 235 -19.64 -3.83 -19.89
C ASP A 235 -19.54 -2.46 -20.59
N ARG A 236 -19.97 -1.39 -19.92
CA ARG A 236 -19.85 -0.03 -20.45
C ARG A 236 -18.38 0.42 -20.54
N ILE A 237 -17.60 0.22 -19.49
CA ILE A 237 -16.15 0.55 -19.45
C ILE A 237 -15.42 -0.09 -20.64
N ILE A 238 -15.71 -1.36 -20.93
CA ILE A 238 -15.07 -2.11 -22.01
C ILE A 238 -15.56 -1.63 -23.38
N ALA A 239 -16.88 -1.52 -23.56
CA ALA A 239 -17.49 -1.15 -24.84
C ALA A 239 -17.13 0.28 -25.26
N GLU A 240 -17.16 1.22 -24.33
CA GLU A 240 -16.89 2.64 -24.55
C GLU A 240 -15.40 2.99 -24.40
N ARG A 241 -14.55 2.02 -24.00
CA ARG A 241 -13.10 2.19 -23.84
C ARG A 241 -12.74 3.32 -22.87
N TRP A 242 -13.37 3.37 -21.73
CA TRP A 242 -13.13 4.41 -20.74
C TRP A 242 -11.73 4.37 -20.17
N LEU A 243 -11.19 3.18 -19.96
CA LEU A 243 -9.95 2.96 -19.23
C LEU A 243 -8.87 2.34 -20.10
N THR A 244 -7.62 2.62 -19.77
CA THR A 244 -6.44 1.96 -20.31
C THR A 244 -5.73 1.17 -19.23
N ALA A 245 -5.45 -0.11 -19.51
CA ALA A 245 -4.64 -0.96 -18.65
C ALA A 245 -3.23 -1.08 -19.22
N ARG A 246 -2.23 -0.77 -18.42
CA ARG A 246 -0.82 -0.93 -18.78
C ARG A 246 -0.11 -1.84 -17.78
N GLY A 247 0.90 -2.52 -18.24
CA GLY A 247 1.72 -3.37 -17.37
C GLY A 247 3.14 -3.49 -17.88
N VAL A 248 4.04 -3.72 -16.96
CA VAL A 248 5.40 -4.15 -17.25
C VAL A 248 5.73 -5.31 -16.31
N ILE A 249 6.30 -6.37 -16.86
CA ILE A 249 6.82 -7.52 -16.11
C ILE A 249 8.30 -7.64 -16.43
N GLY A 250 9.11 -7.86 -15.41
CA GLY A 250 10.52 -8.14 -15.55
C GLY A 250 10.91 -9.42 -14.85
N LEU A 251 11.72 -10.24 -15.49
CA LEU A 251 12.28 -11.47 -14.92
C LEU A 251 13.80 -11.48 -15.12
N TRP A 252 14.55 -11.67 -14.04
CA TRP A 252 16.02 -11.61 -14.08
C TRP A 252 16.64 -12.75 -13.32
N PRO A 253 17.83 -13.22 -13.76
CA PRO A 253 18.67 -14.11 -12.95
C PRO A 253 19.00 -13.45 -11.60
N ALA A 254 18.96 -14.25 -10.53
CA ALA A 254 19.24 -13.75 -9.19
C ALA A 254 19.85 -14.84 -8.31
N ASN A 255 20.62 -14.43 -7.30
CA ASN A 255 21.12 -15.31 -6.25
C ASN A 255 21.10 -14.59 -4.90
N SER A 256 20.91 -15.33 -3.83
CA SER A 256 21.01 -14.75 -2.48
C SER A 256 22.43 -14.76 -1.95
N VAL A 257 22.77 -13.70 -1.20
CA VAL A 257 24.03 -13.54 -0.46
C VAL A 257 23.67 -13.02 0.94
N GLY A 258 23.57 -13.91 1.90
CA GLY A 258 23.08 -13.56 3.23
C GLY A 258 21.61 -13.11 3.22
N GLU A 259 21.34 -11.89 3.65
CA GLU A 259 20.00 -11.26 3.60
C GLU A 259 19.77 -10.41 2.35
N GLU A 260 20.68 -10.47 1.39
CA GLU A 260 20.55 -9.73 0.12
C GLU A 260 20.26 -10.68 -1.04
N VAL A 261 19.61 -10.16 -2.08
CA VAL A 261 19.43 -10.83 -3.37
C VAL A 261 20.12 -9.99 -4.45
N GLU A 262 21.14 -10.53 -5.04
CA GLU A 262 21.82 -9.96 -6.18
C GLU A 262 21.03 -10.28 -7.45
N VAL A 263 20.68 -9.25 -8.21
CA VAL A 263 19.93 -9.32 -9.48
C VAL A 263 20.88 -9.04 -10.62
N TYR A 264 20.87 -9.89 -11.65
CA TYR A 264 21.82 -9.78 -12.75
C TYR A 264 21.14 -9.41 -14.06
N GLY A 265 21.82 -8.54 -14.86
CA GLY A 265 21.45 -8.24 -16.24
C GLY A 265 22.05 -9.28 -17.21
N GLY A 266 21.25 -9.76 -18.15
CA GLY A 266 21.78 -10.45 -19.33
C GLY A 266 21.91 -9.49 -20.51
N GLU A 267 22.63 -9.86 -21.57
CA GLU A 267 22.77 -9.06 -22.81
C GLU A 267 21.43 -8.75 -23.52
N ALA A 268 20.32 -9.35 -23.06
CA ALA A 268 18.97 -9.10 -23.57
C ALA A 268 18.14 -8.11 -22.72
N SER A 269 18.68 -7.57 -21.62
CA SER A 269 17.99 -6.54 -20.84
C SER A 269 18.19 -5.17 -21.50
N GLY A 270 17.36 -4.85 -22.49
CA GLY A 270 17.35 -3.57 -23.19
C GLY A 270 16.92 -2.40 -22.29
N LEU A 271 17.69 -2.11 -21.25
CA LEU A 271 17.76 -0.78 -20.66
C LEU A 271 18.68 0.04 -21.57
N GLY A 272 18.12 0.53 -22.68
CA GLY A 272 18.79 1.51 -23.52
C GLY A 272 19.17 2.71 -22.67
N THR A 273 20.45 2.86 -22.41
CA THR A 273 21.03 4.17 -22.10
C THR A 273 20.58 5.09 -23.23
N ARG A 274 19.75 6.09 -22.92
CA ARG A 274 19.52 7.20 -23.83
C ARG A 274 20.84 7.95 -23.93
N ASP A 275 21.60 7.65 -24.96
CA ASP A 275 22.71 8.47 -25.38
C ASP A 275 22.16 9.86 -25.74
N SER A 276 22.63 10.83 -25.00
CA SER A 276 22.44 12.25 -25.29
C SER A 276 23.37 12.63 -26.45
N GLU A 277 22.88 12.57 -27.70
CA GLU A 277 23.49 13.30 -28.79
C GLU A 277 22.43 13.78 -29.78
N GLY A 278 22.48 15.06 -30.09
CA GLY A 278 21.76 15.63 -31.22
C GLY A 278 21.05 16.94 -30.95
N ALA A 279 21.81 18.02 -30.86
CA ALA A 279 21.30 19.36 -30.93
C ALA A 279 20.58 19.65 -32.26
N GLY A 280 19.37 20.21 -32.17
CA GLY A 280 18.63 20.71 -33.32
C GLY A 280 17.54 21.67 -32.88
N THR A 281 17.90 22.95 -32.90
CA THR A 281 17.04 24.11 -32.69
C THR A 281 15.83 24.12 -33.61
N ARG A 282 14.62 24.37 -33.05
CA ARG A 282 13.63 25.30 -33.62
C ARG A 282 12.55 25.68 -32.60
N ASP A 283 12.44 26.98 -32.53
CA ASP A 283 11.59 27.88 -31.76
C ASP A 283 10.09 27.75 -32.10
N SER A 284 9.23 27.82 -31.09
CA SER A 284 8.01 28.65 -30.99
C SER A 284 7.08 28.16 -29.87
N GLY A 285 6.98 28.77 -28.76
CA GLY A 285 6.02 29.70 -28.24
C GLY A 285 4.79 29.16 -27.57
N LEU A 286 4.53 29.65 -26.34
CA LEU A 286 3.35 29.63 -25.43
C LEU A 286 3.16 28.31 -24.61
N GLY A 287 3.48 28.24 -23.37
CA GLY A 287 3.04 28.96 -22.18
C GLY A 287 1.88 28.30 -21.49
N THR A 288 2.14 27.45 -20.49
CA THR A 288 1.42 27.47 -19.17
C THR A 288 2.15 26.58 -18.18
N ARG A 289 2.46 27.18 -17.03
CA ARG A 289 3.14 26.54 -15.89
C ARG A 289 2.13 25.75 -15.08
N ASN A 290 2.45 24.50 -14.73
CA ASN A 290 2.00 23.89 -13.50
C ASN A 290 3.16 23.15 -12.85
N HIS A 291 3.61 23.70 -11.74
CA HIS A 291 4.61 23.11 -10.84
C HIS A 291 3.97 21.96 -10.06
N VAL A 292 4.50 20.77 -10.23
CA VAL A 292 4.38 19.70 -9.24
C VAL A 292 5.78 19.41 -8.73
N GLY A 293 6.06 19.84 -7.50
CA GLY A 293 7.31 19.62 -6.82
C GLY A 293 7.41 18.20 -6.27
N THR A 294 8.31 17.42 -6.83
CA THR A 294 8.78 16.17 -6.23
C THR A 294 10.02 16.45 -5.39
N SER A 295 9.90 16.28 -4.08
CA SER A 295 11.03 16.34 -3.15
C SER A 295 11.79 15.02 -3.19
N ALA A 296 12.96 15.03 -3.82
CA ALA A 296 13.91 13.91 -3.79
C ALA A 296 14.91 14.13 -2.65
N TYR A 297 14.96 13.18 -1.71
CA TYR A 297 16.08 13.05 -0.78
C TYR A 297 17.22 12.33 -1.47
N GLY A 298 18.18 13.09 -2.01
CA GLY A 298 19.44 12.60 -2.50
C GLY A 298 20.54 12.80 -1.46
N ARG A 299 21.13 11.69 -0.97
CA ARG A 299 22.49 11.73 -0.40
C ARG A 299 23.46 11.23 -1.46
N GLN A 300 24.38 12.07 -1.86
CA GLN A 300 25.55 11.70 -2.67
C GLN A 300 26.59 10.99 -1.80
N PRO A 301 27.26 9.96 -2.30
CA PRO A 301 28.49 9.46 -1.68
C PRO A 301 29.69 10.27 -2.16
N THR A 302 30.48 10.70 -1.19
CA THR A 302 31.77 11.36 -1.39
C THR A 302 32.78 10.41 -2.02
N SER A 303 33.44 10.90 -3.05
CA SER A 303 34.61 10.29 -3.70
C SER A 303 35.84 10.30 -2.79
N VAL A 304 36.51 9.15 -2.66
CA VAL A 304 37.90 9.11 -2.19
C VAL A 304 38.77 8.60 -3.32
N ALA A 305 39.73 9.44 -3.64
CA ALA A 305 40.69 9.24 -4.72
C ALA A 305 41.85 8.30 -4.31
N GLY A 306 42.29 7.49 -5.25
CA GLY A 306 43.69 7.33 -5.60
C GLY A 306 44.56 6.32 -4.85
N ALA A 307 44.99 5.27 -5.55
CA ALA A 307 46.38 4.86 -5.57
C ALA A 307 46.67 4.00 -6.82
N SER A 308 47.48 4.56 -7.71
CA SER A 308 48.19 3.87 -8.77
C SER A 308 49.22 2.92 -8.22
N ILE A 309 49.36 1.69 -8.76
CA ILE A 309 50.64 1.02 -8.85
C ILE A 309 50.77 0.29 -10.20
N ALA A 310 51.88 0.53 -10.85
CA ALA A 310 52.26 0.09 -12.18
C ALA A 310 52.74 -1.33 -12.25
N GLY A 311 52.53 -1.97 -13.42
CA GLY A 311 53.48 -2.80 -14.17
C GLY A 311 53.71 -4.24 -13.73
N ASP A 312 53.38 -5.21 -14.51
CA ASP A 312 54.38 -5.96 -15.28
C ASP A 312 53.72 -6.80 -16.40
N SER A 313 54.38 -6.78 -17.55
CA SER A 313 54.03 -7.47 -18.78
C SER A 313 54.60 -8.90 -18.75
N ARG A 314 53.80 -9.95 -19.06
CA ARG A 314 54.26 -11.15 -19.73
C ARG A 314 53.20 -11.77 -20.62
N SER A 315 53.52 -11.81 -21.89
CA SER A 315 52.82 -12.44 -22.98
C SER A 315 52.95 -13.96 -22.98
N GLY A 316 51.85 -14.68 -23.13
CA GLY A 316 51.76 -16.08 -23.55
C GLY A 316 50.51 -16.32 -24.36
N PRO A 317 50.51 -17.19 -25.44
CA PRO A 317 49.41 -17.31 -26.36
C PRO A 317 48.27 -18.12 -25.73
N SER A 318 47.12 -17.52 -25.59
CA SER A 318 45.87 -18.18 -25.18
C SER A 318 44.94 -18.43 -26.36
N SER A 319 44.54 -19.69 -26.49
CA SER A 319 43.47 -20.20 -27.33
C SER A 319 42.17 -19.38 -27.12
N PRO A 320 41.28 -19.30 -28.08
CA PRO A 320 40.01 -18.58 -27.93
C PRO A 320 39.04 -19.43 -27.09
N GLU A 321 39.16 -19.38 -25.75
CA GLU A 321 38.05 -19.76 -24.89
C GLU A 321 36.96 -18.70 -25.01
N SER A 322 35.76 -19.13 -25.36
CA SER A 322 34.56 -18.33 -25.39
C SER A 322 34.39 -17.63 -24.04
N ARG A 323 34.67 -16.33 -23.99
CA ARG A 323 34.33 -15.47 -22.86
C ARG A 323 32.80 -15.42 -22.78
N VAL A 324 32.22 -16.28 -21.96
CA VAL A 324 30.90 -16.04 -21.40
C VAL A 324 31.07 -14.80 -20.51
N SER A 325 30.64 -13.65 -21.00
CA SER A 325 30.59 -12.43 -20.20
C SER A 325 29.72 -12.71 -18.98
N SER A 326 30.31 -12.60 -17.79
CA SER A 326 29.54 -12.72 -16.54
C SER A 326 28.43 -11.67 -16.57
N PRO A 327 27.17 -12.04 -16.32
CA PRO A 327 26.08 -11.08 -16.31
C PRO A 327 26.40 -9.98 -15.30
N GLY A 328 26.27 -8.71 -15.73
CA GLY A 328 26.55 -7.57 -14.87
C GLY A 328 25.55 -7.50 -13.70
N LEU A 329 26.01 -7.14 -12.50
CA LEU A 329 25.12 -6.87 -11.35
C LEU A 329 24.26 -5.64 -11.67
N LEU A 330 22.95 -5.81 -11.69
CA LEU A 330 21.98 -4.72 -11.89
C LEU A 330 21.58 -4.05 -10.57
N ALA A 331 21.32 -4.86 -9.55
CA ALA A 331 20.86 -4.37 -8.25
C ALA A 331 21.14 -5.39 -7.15
N SER A 332 21.24 -4.90 -5.91
CA SER A 332 21.18 -5.72 -4.70
C SER A 332 19.97 -5.30 -3.89
N LEU A 333 19.10 -6.24 -3.56
CA LEU A 333 17.87 -6.04 -2.79
C LEU A 333 18.09 -6.58 -1.38
N SER A 334 18.08 -5.70 -0.38
CA SER A 334 18.26 -6.06 1.03
C SER A 334 16.92 -6.41 1.68
N PHE A 335 16.88 -7.52 2.42
CA PHE A 335 15.72 -8.01 3.14
C PHE A 335 15.98 -8.11 4.63
N LEU A 336 14.90 -8.00 5.44
CA LEU A 336 14.99 -8.13 6.88
C LEU A 336 14.74 -9.58 7.30
N ARG A 337 15.59 -10.08 8.22
CA ARG A 337 15.39 -11.38 8.87
C ARG A 337 14.47 -11.23 10.08
N GLN A 338 13.53 -12.16 10.22
CA GLN A 338 12.70 -12.25 11.42
C GLN A 338 13.60 -12.51 12.65
N GLN A 339 13.39 -11.72 13.71
CA GLN A 339 14.13 -11.86 14.97
C GLN A 339 13.25 -12.27 16.16
N ALA A 340 11.99 -12.67 15.92
CA ALA A 340 11.17 -13.22 16.98
C ALA A 340 11.76 -14.55 17.49
N ASP A 341 11.73 -14.76 18.81
CA ASP A 341 12.04 -16.07 19.41
C ASP A 341 11.05 -17.11 18.88
N LYS A 342 11.56 -18.15 18.26
CA LYS A 342 10.75 -19.15 17.57
C LYS A 342 10.80 -20.49 18.32
N PRO A 343 9.68 -21.24 18.35
CA PRO A 343 9.69 -22.60 18.82
C PRO A 343 10.68 -23.48 18.03
N PRO A 344 11.20 -24.55 18.63
CA PRO A 344 12.06 -25.51 17.92
C PRO A 344 11.44 -25.98 16.60
N GLY A 345 12.23 -26.06 15.55
CA GLY A 345 11.81 -26.46 14.21
C GLY A 345 11.12 -25.36 13.38
N ARG A 346 10.97 -24.14 13.90
CA ARG A 346 10.46 -23.00 13.14
C ARG A 346 11.60 -22.00 12.86
N PRO A 347 11.99 -21.79 11.60
CA PRO A 347 13.09 -20.90 11.26
C PRO A 347 12.73 -19.41 11.39
N ASN A 348 13.74 -18.58 11.57
CA ASN A 348 13.70 -17.15 11.44
C ASN A 348 13.85 -16.77 9.97
N LEU A 349 12.73 -16.59 9.27
CA LEU A 349 12.69 -16.39 7.83
C LEU A 349 13.23 -15.02 7.40
N CYS A 350 13.91 -15.01 6.26
CA CYS A 350 14.23 -13.87 5.43
C CYS A 350 13.74 -14.16 3.99
N LEU A 351 13.27 -13.19 3.25
CA LEU A 351 12.84 -13.42 1.87
C LEU A 351 13.98 -13.92 0.98
N ALA A 352 15.21 -13.49 1.26
CA ALA A 352 16.41 -13.97 0.57
C ALA A 352 16.65 -15.48 0.73
N ASP A 353 16.11 -16.12 1.78
CA ASP A 353 16.27 -17.56 2.01
C ASP A 353 15.55 -18.42 0.94
N PHE A 354 14.60 -17.81 0.19
CA PHE A 354 13.83 -18.50 -0.85
C PHE A 354 14.42 -18.36 -2.26
N ILE A 355 15.57 -17.71 -2.37
CA ILE A 355 16.35 -17.61 -3.61
C ILE A 355 17.62 -18.44 -3.45
N ALA A 356 17.98 -19.19 -4.47
CA ALA A 356 19.18 -20.06 -4.42
C ALA A 356 20.42 -19.25 -4.04
N PRO A 357 21.17 -19.68 -3.00
CA PRO A 357 22.38 -18.97 -2.59
C PRO A 357 23.44 -19.04 -3.69
N LYS A 358 24.18 -17.95 -3.86
CA LYS A 358 25.28 -17.87 -4.84
C LYS A 358 26.30 -18.99 -4.65
N SER A 359 26.52 -19.42 -3.41
CA SER A 359 27.41 -20.54 -3.07
C SER A 359 26.89 -21.89 -3.58
N SER A 360 25.65 -22.05 -3.94
CA SER A 360 25.10 -23.30 -4.50
C SER A 360 25.56 -23.55 -5.96
N GLY A 361 26.09 -22.53 -6.63
CA GLY A 361 26.41 -22.57 -8.05
C GLY A 361 25.21 -22.68 -9.00
N LYS A 362 23.99 -22.59 -8.46
CA LYS A 362 22.73 -22.62 -9.24
C LYS A 362 22.26 -21.21 -9.51
N THR A 363 21.75 -20.96 -10.72
CA THR A 363 21.06 -19.73 -11.05
C THR A 363 19.60 -19.85 -10.66
N ASP A 364 19.09 -18.89 -9.92
CA ASP A 364 17.66 -18.70 -9.62
C ASP A 364 17.17 -17.41 -10.28
N TYR A 365 15.93 -17.04 -10.06
CA TYR A 365 15.31 -15.94 -10.77
C TYR A 365 14.42 -15.14 -9.83
N ILE A 366 14.36 -13.82 -10.08
CA ILE A 366 13.43 -12.92 -9.42
C ILE A 366 12.57 -12.20 -10.47
N GLY A 367 11.30 -12.01 -10.14
CA GLY A 367 10.37 -11.24 -10.96
C GLY A 367 9.88 -10.00 -10.25
N ALA A 368 9.62 -8.96 -11.04
CA ALA A 368 8.92 -7.76 -10.59
C ALA A 368 7.89 -7.36 -11.63
N PHE A 369 6.84 -6.69 -11.19
CA PHE A 369 5.84 -6.12 -12.10
C PHE A 369 5.33 -4.78 -11.57
N ALA A 370 4.86 -3.96 -12.52
CA ALA A 370 4.08 -2.77 -12.22
C ALA A 370 2.89 -2.72 -13.18
N VAL A 371 1.71 -2.43 -12.66
CA VAL A 371 0.48 -2.44 -13.45
C VAL A 371 -0.39 -1.24 -13.12
N THR A 372 -1.19 -0.82 -14.08
CA THR A 372 -2.28 0.13 -13.92
C THR A 372 -3.52 -0.42 -14.60
N ALA A 373 -4.70 -0.18 -14.05
CA ALA A 373 -5.95 -0.63 -14.66
C ALA A 373 -7.01 0.48 -14.81
N GLY A 374 -6.76 1.65 -14.21
CA GLY A 374 -7.75 2.73 -14.14
C GLY A 374 -7.34 4.04 -14.83
N ILE A 375 -6.39 4.02 -15.78
CA ILE A 375 -5.98 5.25 -16.46
C ILE A 375 -7.15 5.80 -17.28
N GLY A 376 -7.60 7.01 -16.96
CA GLY A 376 -8.72 7.69 -17.59
C GLY A 376 -10.00 7.71 -16.75
N ILE A 377 -9.98 7.12 -15.53
CA ILE A 377 -11.17 7.03 -14.69
C ILE A 377 -11.65 8.40 -14.19
N GLU A 378 -10.77 9.34 -13.96
CA GLU A 378 -11.03 10.61 -13.30
C GLU A 378 -12.12 11.42 -13.99
N GLN A 379 -12.16 11.41 -15.32
CA GLN A 379 -13.18 12.13 -16.09
C GLN A 379 -14.58 11.52 -15.95
N HIS A 380 -14.67 10.20 -15.77
CA HIS A 380 -15.94 9.50 -15.61
C HIS A 380 -16.49 9.66 -14.20
N VAL A 381 -15.63 9.57 -13.19
CA VAL A 381 -16.00 9.88 -11.80
C VAL A 381 -16.51 11.30 -11.68
N ALA A 382 -15.77 12.29 -12.22
CA ALA A 382 -16.20 13.69 -12.20
C ALA A 382 -17.56 13.91 -12.92
N ALA A 383 -17.84 13.16 -13.98
CA ALA A 383 -19.13 13.23 -14.67
C ALA A 383 -20.28 12.67 -13.81
N PHE A 384 -20.06 11.57 -13.09
CA PHE A 384 -21.05 11.02 -12.16
C PHE A 384 -21.29 11.94 -10.98
N GLU A 385 -20.24 12.49 -10.37
CA GLU A 385 -20.33 13.46 -9.27
C GLU A 385 -21.11 14.72 -9.71
N ALA A 386 -20.84 15.25 -10.90
CA ALA A 386 -21.57 16.39 -11.45
C ALA A 386 -23.05 16.09 -11.72
N ALA A 387 -23.38 14.82 -11.96
CA ALA A 387 -24.76 14.35 -12.13
C ALA A 387 -25.43 13.97 -10.78
N HIS A 388 -24.74 14.12 -9.65
CA HIS A 388 -25.17 13.66 -8.31
C HIS A 388 -25.46 12.15 -8.26
N ASP A 389 -24.73 11.36 -9.06
CA ASP A 389 -24.79 9.90 -9.08
C ASP A 389 -23.60 9.33 -8.30
N ASP A 390 -23.64 9.51 -6.99
CA ASP A 390 -22.58 9.04 -6.08
C ASP A 390 -22.42 7.52 -6.11
N TYR A 391 -23.52 6.79 -6.38
CA TYR A 391 -23.45 5.33 -6.46
C TYR A 391 -22.59 4.87 -7.63
N SER A 392 -22.80 5.40 -8.84
CA SER A 392 -21.99 5.06 -10.00
C SER A 392 -20.55 5.57 -9.90
N ALA A 393 -20.34 6.69 -9.20
CA ALA A 393 -18.99 7.21 -8.95
C ALA A 393 -18.17 6.29 -8.01
N ILE A 394 -18.82 5.64 -7.04
CA ILE A 394 -18.21 4.70 -6.11
C ILE A 394 -18.06 3.30 -6.72
N LEU A 395 -19.03 2.87 -7.53
CA LEU A 395 -19.06 1.56 -8.17
C LEU A 395 -17.86 1.35 -9.11
#